data_7676fb27463590274518789298397a28
#
_entry.id   7676fb27463590274518789298397a28
#
_cell.length_a   1.000
_cell.length_b   1.000
_cell.length_c   1.000
_cell.angle_alpha   90.00
_cell.angle_beta   90.00
_cell.angle_gamma   90.00
#
_symmetry.space_group_name_H-M   'P 1'
#
loop_
_entity.id
_entity.type
_entity.pdbx_description
1 polymer ?
#
loop_
_entity_poly.entity_id
_entity_poly.type
_entity_poly.pdbx_seq_one_letter_code
_entity_poly.pdbx_strand_id
1 'polypeptide(L)'
;MRFLMTALTSLLIVLILIIILMVSRIQGTARVVNYAGLVRGKTQRIIKLEDARMPQDDMIADVKGYIKGLRFGSEELDLVSLDDKAFQVKMEELDAYFDTLKQEIDLVRQVGYENTNIIEKSEIFFNLCDVATGLAESYSQRIATRLKQFETLTVIVIVILVFMILYELLKALRYAKANRELKSKIYLDEATGLPNKNKCEEILTLEAEQNMAICVFDLNNLRIINNQQGHERGDLYIRSFAKSLRKGVDENQFVGRCGGDEFIVFF
;
A
#
# COMPACT_ATOMS: atom_id res chain seq x y z
N MET A 1 -11.68 -16.45 6.16
CA MET A 1 -11.38 -15.02 6.15
C MET A 1 -9.92 -14.73 6.47
N ARG A 2 -9.37 -15.10 7.64
CA ARG A 2 -7.96 -14.80 8.00
C ARG A 2 -6.94 -15.30 6.98
N PHE A 3 -7.04 -16.55 6.53
CA PHE A 3 -6.16 -17.12 5.51
C PHE A 3 -6.18 -16.31 4.19
N LEU A 4 -7.38 -15.89 3.75
CA LEU A 4 -7.51 -15.07 2.53
C LEU A 4 -6.88 -13.69 2.71
N MET A 5 -7.05 -13.06 3.88
CA MET A 5 -6.40 -11.78 4.18
C MET A 5 -4.87 -11.90 4.16
N THR A 6 -4.30 -12.95 4.79
CA THR A 6 -2.84 -13.17 4.76
C THR A 6 -2.32 -13.44 3.35
N ALA A 7 -3.06 -14.19 2.54
CA ALA A 7 -2.69 -14.43 1.14
C ALA A 7 -2.68 -13.13 0.30
N LEU A 8 -3.72 -12.30 0.47
CA LEU A 8 -3.81 -11.00 -0.23
C LEU A 8 -2.75 -9.99 0.24
N THR A 9 -2.43 -9.96 1.53
CA THR A 9 -1.33 -9.10 2.03
C THR A 9 0.02 -9.56 1.52
N SER A 10 0.29 -10.86 1.45
CA SER A 10 1.51 -11.39 0.85
C SER A 10 1.59 -11.06 -0.65
N LEU A 11 0.48 -11.20 -1.38
CA LEU A 11 0.40 -10.80 -2.79
C LEU A 11 0.68 -9.30 -2.96
N LEU A 12 0.13 -8.44 -2.10
CA LEU A 12 0.36 -7.00 -2.14
C LEU A 12 1.84 -6.64 -1.96
N ILE A 13 2.53 -7.30 -1.02
CA ILE A 13 3.98 -7.10 -0.82
C ILE A 13 4.76 -7.46 -2.09
N VAL A 14 4.45 -8.60 -2.70
CA VAL A 14 5.10 -9.04 -3.95
C VAL A 14 4.86 -8.05 -5.09
N LEU A 15 3.62 -7.56 -5.24
CA LEU A 15 3.28 -6.56 -6.27
C LEU A 15 4.07 -5.26 -6.07
N ILE A 16 4.16 -4.77 -4.83
CA ILE A 16 4.94 -3.56 -4.51
C ILE A 16 6.42 -3.75 -4.87
N LEU A 17 7.02 -4.90 -4.54
CA LEU A 17 8.40 -5.19 -4.90
C LEU A 17 8.61 -5.21 -6.41
N ILE A 18 7.69 -5.82 -7.17
CA ILE A 18 7.73 -5.83 -8.64
C ILE A 18 7.66 -4.39 -9.19
N ILE A 19 6.76 -3.56 -8.66
CA ILE A 19 6.61 -2.15 -9.08
C ILE A 19 7.92 -1.38 -8.83
N ILE A 20 8.54 -1.51 -7.66
CA ILE A 20 9.81 -0.85 -7.34
C ILE A 20 10.91 -1.24 -8.34
N LEU A 21 11.04 -2.53 -8.65
CA LEU A 21 12.02 -3.03 -9.63
C LEU A 21 11.73 -2.50 -11.05
N MET A 22 10.46 -2.41 -11.43
CA MET A 22 10.08 -1.89 -12.76
C MET A 22 10.32 -0.39 -12.87
N VAL A 23 10.06 0.39 -11.83
CA VAL A 23 10.35 1.84 -11.82
C VAL A 23 11.85 2.09 -11.99
N SER A 24 12.70 1.35 -11.28
CA SER A 24 14.16 1.43 -11.45
C SER A 24 14.60 1.12 -12.88
N ARG A 25 13.98 0.10 -13.53
CA ARG A 25 14.27 -0.23 -14.93
C ARG A 25 13.85 0.87 -15.90
N ILE A 26 12.69 1.52 -15.68
CA ILE A 26 12.23 2.62 -16.55
C ILE A 26 13.20 3.80 -16.49
N GLN A 27 13.70 4.15 -15.32
CA GLN A 27 14.69 5.23 -15.17
C GLN A 27 15.96 4.94 -15.98
N GLY A 28 16.46 3.70 -15.96
CA GLY A 28 17.59 3.26 -16.77
C GLY A 28 17.29 3.35 -18.27
N THR A 29 16.08 2.95 -18.73
CA THR A 29 15.73 2.98 -20.17
C THR A 29 15.62 4.40 -20.72
N ALA A 30 15.13 5.36 -19.95
CA ALA A 30 15.06 6.76 -20.37
C ALA A 30 16.44 7.34 -20.69
N ARG A 31 17.46 6.94 -19.92
CA ARG A 31 18.86 7.32 -20.17
C ARG A 31 19.41 6.69 -21.45
N VAL A 32 19.11 5.42 -21.69
CA VAL A 32 19.48 4.74 -22.94
C VAL A 32 18.91 5.45 -24.16
N VAL A 33 17.63 5.84 -24.15
CA VAL A 33 17.00 6.60 -25.24
C VAL A 33 17.72 7.94 -25.44
N ASN A 34 18.05 8.65 -24.38
CA ASN A 34 18.77 9.92 -24.46
C ASN A 34 20.17 9.77 -25.09
N TYR A 35 20.94 8.79 -24.64
CA TYR A 35 22.28 8.53 -25.17
C TYR A 35 22.25 8.03 -26.63
N ALA A 36 21.23 7.24 -27.03
CA ALA A 36 21.03 6.88 -28.43
C ALA A 36 20.80 8.14 -29.30
N GLY A 37 20.00 9.10 -28.80
CA GLY A 37 19.84 10.41 -29.43
C GLY A 37 21.14 11.24 -29.47
N LEU A 38 21.96 11.17 -28.40
CA LEU A 38 23.27 11.85 -28.38
C LEU A 38 24.26 11.26 -29.39
N VAL A 39 24.29 9.95 -29.58
CA VAL A 39 25.09 9.28 -30.64
C VAL A 39 24.73 9.87 -31.99
N ARG A 40 23.43 9.92 -32.34
CA ARG A 40 22.95 10.52 -33.58
C ARG A 40 23.34 11.99 -33.71
N GLY A 41 23.05 12.82 -32.72
CA GLY A 41 23.29 14.25 -32.75
C GLY A 41 24.77 14.62 -32.80
N LYS A 42 25.61 13.95 -31.98
CA LYS A 42 27.07 14.19 -32.01
C LYS A 42 27.70 13.76 -33.32
N THR A 43 27.27 12.63 -33.90
CA THR A 43 27.80 12.18 -35.20
C THR A 43 27.48 13.18 -36.30
N GLN A 44 26.26 13.71 -36.39
CA GLN A 44 25.94 14.76 -37.37
C GLN A 44 26.76 16.02 -37.14
N ARG A 45 27.03 16.39 -35.89
CA ARG A 45 27.89 17.51 -35.56
C ARG A 45 29.35 17.28 -35.98
N ILE A 46 29.88 16.05 -35.78
CA ILE A 46 31.21 15.68 -36.24
C ILE A 46 31.32 15.87 -37.75
N ILE A 47 30.41 15.31 -38.55
CA ILE A 47 30.42 15.41 -40.02
C ILE A 47 30.43 16.89 -40.46
N LYS A 48 29.59 17.71 -39.85
CA LYS A 48 29.52 19.16 -40.16
C LYS A 48 30.82 19.92 -39.81
N LEU A 49 31.47 19.52 -38.69
CA LEU A 49 32.72 20.19 -38.29
C LEU A 49 33.93 19.71 -39.10
N GLU A 50 33.97 18.43 -39.54
CA GLU A 50 34.97 17.90 -40.45
C GLU A 50 34.88 18.57 -41.82
N ASP A 51 33.67 18.84 -42.37
CA ASP A 51 33.47 19.66 -43.55
C ASP A 51 34.04 21.08 -43.39
N ALA A 52 33.88 21.67 -42.20
CA ALA A 52 34.48 22.97 -41.90
C ALA A 52 35.99 22.91 -41.59
N ARG A 53 36.66 21.77 -41.80
CA ARG A 53 38.07 21.51 -41.47
C ARG A 53 38.43 21.69 -40.01
N MET A 54 37.50 21.34 -39.09
CA MET A 54 37.67 21.37 -37.66
C MET A 54 37.63 19.95 -37.08
N PRO A 55 38.76 19.21 -36.99
CA PRO A 55 38.83 17.86 -36.52
C PRO A 55 38.26 17.68 -35.11
N GLN A 56 37.51 16.56 -34.86
CA GLN A 56 36.75 16.32 -33.64
C GLN A 56 37.05 14.93 -33.02
N ASP A 57 38.34 14.66 -32.77
CA ASP A 57 38.78 13.32 -32.31
C ASP A 57 38.20 12.97 -30.94
N ASP A 58 38.11 13.93 -30.01
CA ASP A 58 37.49 13.74 -28.69
C ASP A 58 35.99 13.39 -28.82
N MET A 59 35.28 14.06 -29.71
CA MET A 59 33.86 13.79 -29.93
C MET A 59 33.62 12.43 -30.60
N ILE A 60 34.53 12.00 -31.48
CA ILE A 60 34.54 10.65 -32.08
C ILE A 60 34.74 9.59 -30.99
N ALA A 61 35.69 9.82 -30.07
CA ALA A 61 35.94 8.93 -28.93
C ALA A 61 34.72 8.85 -27.99
N ASP A 62 34.08 9.99 -27.70
CA ASP A 62 32.86 10.05 -26.91
C ASP A 62 31.72 9.21 -27.53
N VAL A 63 31.48 9.39 -28.86
CA VAL A 63 30.43 8.63 -29.57
C VAL A 63 30.70 7.13 -29.49
N LYS A 64 31.95 6.70 -29.69
CA LYS A 64 32.34 5.28 -29.55
C LYS A 64 32.13 4.78 -28.12
N GLY A 65 32.43 5.60 -27.11
CA GLY A 65 32.17 5.32 -25.71
C GLY A 65 30.68 5.14 -25.41
N TYR A 66 29.83 6.03 -25.97
CA TYR A 66 28.37 5.94 -25.82
C TYR A 66 27.79 4.68 -26.48
N ILE A 67 28.24 4.34 -27.68
CA ILE A 67 27.84 3.09 -28.37
C ILE A 67 28.18 1.87 -27.52
N LYS A 68 29.38 1.79 -26.96
CA LYS A 68 29.78 0.71 -26.05
C LYS A 68 28.93 0.67 -24.78
N GLY A 69 28.68 1.84 -24.18
CA GLY A 69 27.82 1.96 -22.99
C GLY A 69 26.39 1.50 -23.25
N LEU A 70 25.84 1.81 -24.42
CA LEU A 70 24.50 1.37 -24.85
C LEU A 70 24.41 -0.15 -25.07
N ARG A 71 25.49 -0.78 -25.55
CA ARG A 71 25.55 -2.25 -25.75
C ARG A 71 25.72 -3.01 -24.44
N PHE A 72 26.68 -2.62 -23.62
CA PHE A 72 27.16 -3.43 -22.49
C PHE A 72 26.80 -2.87 -21.12
N GLY A 73 26.26 -1.65 -21.06
CA GLY A 73 26.15 -0.86 -19.85
C GLY A 73 27.43 -0.06 -19.58
N SER A 74 27.31 0.95 -18.72
CA SER A 74 28.46 1.76 -18.26
C SER A 74 28.12 2.40 -16.92
N GLU A 75 28.92 2.15 -15.88
CA GLU A 75 28.77 2.80 -14.57
C GLU A 75 29.08 4.29 -14.67
N GLU A 76 30.11 4.67 -15.43
CA GLU A 76 30.51 6.07 -15.62
C GLU A 76 29.39 6.91 -16.25
N LEU A 77 28.65 6.35 -17.21
CA LEU A 77 27.54 7.01 -17.89
C LEU A 77 26.19 6.73 -17.26
N ASP A 78 26.18 5.90 -16.20
CA ASP A 78 24.98 5.37 -15.56
C ASP A 78 24.00 4.77 -16.57
N LEU A 79 24.54 3.98 -17.51
CA LEU A 79 23.80 3.28 -18.55
C LEU A 79 23.63 1.81 -18.19
N VAL A 80 22.38 1.34 -18.36
CA VAL A 80 22.05 -0.08 -18.25
C VAL A 80 21.98 -0.71 -19.64
N SER A 81 22.49 -1.94 -19.78
CA SER A 81 22.26 -2.72 -20.99
C SER A 81 20.79 -3.12 -21.07
N LEU A 82 20.13 -2.86 -22.21
CA LEU A 82 18.76 -3.31 -22.44
C LEU A 82 18.73 -4.80 -22.79
N ASP A 83 17.90 -5.54 -22.06
CA ASP A 83 17.60 -6.95 -22.35
C ASP A 83 16.53 -7.04 -23.45
N ASP A 84 16.87 -6.51 -24.64
CA ASP A 84 16.04 -6.56 -25.85
C ASP A 84 16.90 -6.98 -27.02
N LYS A 85 16.63 -8.18 -27.55
CA LYS A 85 17.43 -8.78 -28.61
C LYS A 85 17.47 -7.91 -29.87
N ALA A 86 16.35 -7.29 -30.25
CA ALA A 86 16.29 -6.45 -31.44
C ALA A 86 17.15 -5.19 -31.28
N PHE A 87 17.11 -4.57 -30.12
CA PHE A 87 17.96 -3.43 -29.79
C PHE A 87 19.45 -3.83 -29.82
N GLN A 88 19.83 -4.94 -29.19
CA GLN A 88 21.24 -5.37 -29.13
C GLN A 88 21.81 -5.70 -30.51
N VAL A 89 21.05 -6.37 -31.35
CA VAL A 89 21.45 -6.63 -32.75
C VAL A 89 21.64 -5.32 -33.52
N LYS A 90 20.72 -4.35 -33.34
CA LYS A 90 20.84 -3.05 -34.02
C LYS A 90 22.03 -2.25 -33.52
N MET A 91 22.32 -2.30 -32.22
CA MET A 91 23.49 -1.63 -31.62
C MET A 91 24.82 -2.27 -32.10
N GLU A 92 24.84 -3.57 -32.35
CA GLU A 92 26.01 -4.25 -32.95
C GLU A 92 26.26 -3.79 -34.38
N GLU A 93 25.22 -3.73 -35.21
CA GLU A 93 25.26 -3.19 -36.54
C GLU A 93 25.73 -1.72 -36.55
N LEU A 94 25.20 -0.89 -35.64
CA LEU A 94 25.56 0.51 -35.51
C LEU A 94 27.03 0.69 -35.09
N ASP A 95 27.52 -0.14 -34.14
CA ASP A 95 28.91 -0.12 -33.71
C ASP A 95 29.89 -0.44 -34.86
N ALA A 96 29.58 -1.50 -35.62
CA ALA A 96 30.39 -1.91 -36.80
C ALA A 96 30.38 -0.82 -37.90
N TYR A 97 29.18 -0.21 -38.12
CA TYR A 97 29.06 0.84 -39.14
C TYR A 97 29.76 2.14 -38.73
N PHE A 98 29.81 2.46 -37.44
CA PHE A 98 30.54 3.61 -36.91
C PHE A 98 32.04 3.53 -37.23
N ASP A 99 32.64 2.34 -37.17
CA ASP A 99 34.03 2.14 -37.55
C ASP A 99 34.25 2.39 -39.04
N THR A 100 33.28 2.03 -39.92
CA THR A 100 33.28 2.36 -41.35
C THR A 100 33.16 3.88 -41.58
N LEU A 101 32.27 4.55 -40.83
CA LEU A 101 32.10 6.00 -40.88
C LEU A 101 33.37 6.74 -40.43
N LYS A 102 34.06 6.25 -39.40
CA LYS A 102 35.32 6.80 -38.93
C LYS A 102 36.43 6.72 -40.02
N GLN A 103 36.51 5.61 -40.74
CA GLN A 103 37.45 5.50 -41.87
C GLN A 103 37.14 6.52 -42.98
N GLU A 104 35.87 6.82 -43.23
CA GLU A 104 35.49 7.83 -44.21
C GLU A 104 35.81 9.25 -43.71
N ILE A 105 35.67 9.54 -42.39
CA ILE A 105 36.12 10.80 -41.81
C ILE A 105 37.63 10.99 -41.99
N ASP A 106 38.42 9.94 -41.74
CA ASP A 106 39.86 9.99 -41.97
C ASP A 106 40.22 10.24 -43.45
N LEU A 107 39.41 9.71 -44.37
CA LEU A 107 39.56 9.97 -45.82
C LEU A 107 39.19 11.43 -46.18
N VAL A 108 38.13 11.97 -45.58
CA VAL A 108 37.75 13.41 -45.75
C VAL A 108 38.93 14.34 -45.39
N ARG A 109 39.68 14.03 -44.35
CA ARG A 109 40.86 14.79 -43.90
C ARG A 109 42.00 14.73 -44.91
N GLN A 110 42.11 13.66 -45.70
CA GLN A 110 43.18 13.43 -46.65
C GLN A 110 42.87 14.02 -48.04
N VAL A 111 41.67 13.74 -48.57
CA VAL A 111 41.32 14.06 -49.98
C VAL A 111 40.26 15.13 -50.12
N GLY A 112 39.71 15.66 -49.00
CA GLY A 112 38.66 16.66 -48.99
C GLY A 112 37.28 16.08 -49.09
N TYR A 113 36.28 16.81 -48.56
CA TYR A 113 34.89 16.38 -48.37
C TYR A 113 34.20 15.98 -49.68
N GLU A 114 34.44 16.75 -50.76
CA GLU A 114 33.81 16.55 -52.07
C GLU A 114 34.26 15.24 -52.77
N ASN A 115 35.40 14.66 -52.37
CA ASN A 115 35.98 13.46 -52.97
C ASN A 115 35.69 12.19 -52.15
N THR A 116 34.68 12.23 -51.26
CA THR A 116 34.33 11.13 -50.36
C THR A 116 32.84 10.80 -50.40
N ASN A 117 32.46 9.65 -49.89
CA ASN A 117 31.06 9.25 -49.74
C ASN A 117 30.50 9.56 -48.31
N ILE A 118 31.09 10.55 -47.65
CA ILE A 118 30.79 10.85 -46.22
C ILE A 118 29.30 11.19 -45.99
N ILE A 119 28.67 11.90 -46.96
CA ILE A 119 27.24 12.27 -46.83
C ILE A 119 26.39 10.99 -46.83
N GLU A 120 26.55 10.12 -47.85
CA GLU A 120 25.78 8.88 -47.96
C GLU A 120 25.98 7.98 -46.73
N LYS A 121 27.23 7.80 -46.29
CA LYS A 121 27.54 7.01 -45.10
C LYS A 121 26.98 7.62 -43.82
N SER A 122 26.99 8.95 -43.72
CA SER A 122 26.40 9.63 -42.57
C SER A 122 24.88 9.45 -42.51
N GLU A 123 24.20 9.45 -43.64
CA GLU A 123 22.75 9.23 -43.71
C GLU A 123 22.38 7.78 -43.35
N ILE A 124 23.17 6.80 -43.83
CA ILE A 124 22.99 5.41 -43.42
C ILE A 124 23.18 5.27 -41.90
N PHE A 125 24.22 5.86 -41.32
CA PHE A 125 24.48 5.84 -39.90
C PHE A 125 23.34 6.55 -39.12
N PHE A 126 22.86 7.68 -39.62
CA PHE A 126 21.71 8.38 -39.03
C PHE A 126 20.48 7.47 -38.94
N ASN A 127 20.13 6.78 -40.03
CA ASN A 127 19.02 5.85 -40.07
C ASN A 127 19.20 4.67 -39.09
N LEU A 128 20.42 4.15 -38.94
CA LEU A 128 20.72 3.10 -37.95
C LEU A 128 20.49 3.61 -36.53
N CYS A 129 20.93 4.84 -36.22
CA CYS A 129 20.69 5.48 -34.94
C CYS A 129 19.18 5.70 -34.65
N ASP A 130 18.43 6.11 -35.67
CA ASP A 130 17.00 6.36 -35.56
C ASP A 130 16.23 5.08 -35.24
N VAL A 131 16.56 3.97 -35.98
CA VAL A 131 15.99 2.66 -35.68
C VAL A 131 16.37 2.18 -34.29
N ALA A 132 17.63 2.33 -33.86
CA ALA A 132 18.06 1.94 -32.51
C ALA A 132 17.31 2.73 -31.41
N THR A 133 17.16 4.05 -31.62
CA THR A 133 16.41 4.91 -30.70
C THR A 133 14.94 4.46 -30.60
N GLY A 134 14.28 4.20 -31.74
CA GLY A 134 12.90 3.71 -31.78
C GLY A 134 12.71 2.35 -31.10
N LEU A 135 13.70 1.45 -31.21
CA LEU A 135 13.69 0.18 -30.46
C LEU A 135 13.81 0.38 -28.96
N ALA A 136 14.69 1.30 -28.50
CA ALA A 136 14.83 1.65 -27.10
C ALA A 136 13.54 2.29 -26.54
N GLU A 137 12.92 3.20 -27.27
CA GLU A 137 11.63 3.80 -26.92
C GLU A 137 10.51 2.76 -26.81
N SER A 138 10.42 1.87 -27.81
CA SER A 138 9.44 0.77 -27.82
C SER A 138 9.62 -0.16 -26.62
N TYR A 139 10.85 -0.47 -26.25
CA TYR A 139 11.17 -1.24 -25.05
C TYR A 139 10.70 -0.51 -23.76
N SER A 140 11.03 0.78 -23.66
CA SER A 140 10.58 1.61 -22.53
C SER A 140 9.05 1.65 -22.40
N GLN A 141 8.34 1.83 -23.51
CA GLN A 141 6.88 1.84 -23.56
C GLN A 141 6.27 0.49 -23.12
N ARG A 142 6.88 -0.64 -23.55
CA ARG A 142 6.43 -1.97 -23.10
C ARG A 142 6.56 -2.13 -21.59
N ILE A 143 7.66 -1.67 -21.00
CA ILE A 143 7.84 -1.70 -19.53
C ILE A 143 6.83 -0.79 -18.84
N ALA A 144 6.62 0.43 -19.33
CA ALA A 144 5.65 1.38 -18.78
C ALA A 144 4.21 0.82 -18.82
N THR A 145 3.83 0.15 -19.91
CA THR A 145 2.51 -0.49 -20.03
C THR A 145 2.34 -1.62 -19.01
N ARG A 146 3.36 -2.47 -18.85
CA ARG A 146 3.35 -3.52 -17.83
C ARG A 146 3.28 -2.93 -16.41
N LEU A 147 4.03 -1.87 -16.13
CA LEU A 147 3.97 -1.17 -14.83
C LEU A 147 2.55 -0.72 -14.53
N LYS A 148 1.89 -0.07 -15.48
CA LYS A 148 0.49 0.36 -15.32
C LYS A 148 -0.47 -0.80 -15.03
N GLN A 149 -0.24 -1.98 -15.61
CA GLN A 149 -1.02 -3.18 -15.31
C GLN A 149 -0.82 -3.65 -13.86
N PHE A 150 0.44 -3.68 -13.38
CA PHE A 150 0.75 -4.04 -11.98
C PHE A 150 0.20 -3.01 -10.99
N GLU A 151 0.28 -1.72 -11.28
CA GLU A 151 -0.33 -0.65 -10.48
C GLU A 151 -1.85 -0.85 -10.36
N THR A 152 -2.52 -1.10 -11.49
CA THR A 152 -3.98 -1.34 -11.50
C THR A 152 -4.34 -2.57 -10.65
N LEU A 153 -3.59 -3.67 -10.80
CA LEU A 153 -3.80 -4.88 -10.00
C LEU A 153 -3.59 -4.60 -8.50
N THR A 154 -2.57 -3.83 -8.16
CA THR A 154 -2.28 -3.44 -6.78
C THR A 154 -3.43 -2.64 -6.17
N VAL A 155 -3.99 -1.68 -6.91
CA VAL A 155 -5.16 -0.90 -6.46
C VAL A 155 -6.35 -1.82 -6.21
N ILE A 156 -6.63 -2.78 -7.10
CA ILE A 156 -7.73 -3.75 -6.93
C ILE A 156 -7.53 -4.56 -5.64
N VAL A 157 -6.32 -5.07 -5.40
CA VAL A 157 -6.01 -5.85 -4.19
C VAL A 157 -6.20 -5.00 -2.92
N ILE A 158 -5.77 -3.74 -2.93
CA ILE A 158 -5.95 -2.81 -1.80
C ILE A 158 -7.45 -2.58 -1.55
N VAL A 159 -8.25 -2.33 -2.58
CA VAL A 159 -9.70 -2.12 -2.44
C VAL A 159 -10.37 -3.35 -1.82
N ILE A 160 -10.02 -4.56 -2.28
CA ILE A 160 -10.56 -5.81 -1.70
C ILE A 160 -10.18 -5.93 -0.22
N LEU A 161 -8.93 -5.66 0.14
CA LEU A 161 -8.47 -5.70 1.53
C LEU A 161 -9.22 -4.70 2.41
N VAL A 162 -9.43 -3.47 1.94
CA VAL A 162 -10.20 -2.46 2.67
C VAL A 162 -11.64 -2.92 2.92
N PHE A 163 -12.30 -3.48 1.92
CA PHE A 163 -13.66 -4.02 2.10
C PHE A 163 -13.71 -5.20 3.08
N MET A 164 -12.70 -6.08 3.05
CA MET A 164 -12.61 -7.19 4.00
C MET A 164 -12.41 -6.70 5.44
N ILE A 165 -11.54 -5.71 5.66
CA ILE A 165 -11.31 -5.10 6.98
C ILE A 165 -12.60 -4.44 7.48
N LEU A 166 -13.28 -3.66 6.63
CA LEU A 166 -14.53 -3.00 6.99
C LEU A 166 -15.62 -4.01 7.36
N TYR A 167 -15.74 -5.10 6.61
CA TYR A 167 -16.67 -6.18 6.91
C TYR A 167 -16.40 -6.81 8.29
N GLU A 168 -15.12 -7.15 8.60
CA GLU A 168 -14.77 -7.72 9.91
C GLU A 168 -15.01 -6.71 11.05
N LEU A 169 -14.75 -5.43 10.83
CA LEU A 169 -15.02 -4.39 11.81
C LEU A 169 -16.53 -4.28 12.10
N LEU A 170 -17.36 -4.22 11.07
CA LEU A 170 -18.83 -4.15 11.23
C LEU A 170 -19.37 -5.39 11.94
N LYS A 171 -18.82 -6.56 11.63
CA LYS A 171 -19.17 -7.82 12.29
C LYS A 171 -18.79 -7.79 13.78
N ALA A 172 -17.57 -7.31 14.11
CA ALA A 172 -17.11 -7.17 15.49
C ALA A 172 -18.00 -6.21 16.29
N LEU A 173 -18.40 -5.08 15.71
CA LEU A 173 -19.31 -4.13 16.32
C LEU A 173 -20.70 -4.74 16.61
N ARG A 174 -21.25 -5.51 15.66
CA ARG A 174 -22.52 -6.25 15.86
C ARG A 174 -22.41 -7.27 17.01
N TYR A 175 -21.33 -8.03 17.04
CA TYR A 175 -21.11 -8.99 18.14
C TYR A 175 -20.94 -8.30 19.49
N ALA A 176 -20.21 -7.17 19.56
CA ALA A 176 -20.04 -6.41 20.79
C ALA A 176 -21.38 -5.88 21.29
N LYS A 177 -22.25 -5.36 20.40
CA LYS A 177 -23.59 -4.91 20.74
C LYS A 177 -24.47 -6.05 21.27
N ALA A 178 -24.54 -7.16 20.54
CA ALA A 178 -25.33 -8.33 20.95
C ALA A 178 -24.85 -8.90 22.28
N ASN A 179 -23.54 -8.97 22.50
CA ASN A 179 -22.97 -9.45 23.76
C ASN A 179 -23.29 -8.51 24.94
N ARG A 180 -23.30 -7.19 24.70
CA ARG A 180 -23.70 -6.19 25.72
C ARG A 180 -25.18 -6.34 26.08
N GLU A 181 -26.07 -6.52 25.08
CA GLU A 181 -27.49 -6.74 25.30
C GLU A 181 -27.75 -8.05 26.05
N LEU A 182 -27.02 -9.13 25.70
CA LEU A 182 -27.11 -10.41 26.37
C LEU A 182 -26.67 -10.31 27.85
N LYS A 183 -25.53 -9.66 28.12
CA LYS A 183 -25.04 -9.40 29.48
C LYS A 183 -26.03 -8.59 30.29
N SER A 184 -26.63 -7.57 29.69
CA SER A 184 -27.67 -6.78 30.35
C SER A 184 -28.86 -7.63 30.79
N LYS A 185 -29.38 -8.50 29.91
CA LYS A 185 -30.49 -9.41 30.22
C LYS A 185 -30.17 -10.46 31.28
N ILE A 186 -28.90 -10.91 31.35
CA ILE A 186 -28.47 -11.94 32.29
C ILE A 186 -28.23 -11.35 33.69
N TYR A 187 -27.70 -10.12 33.79
CA TYR A 187 -27.14 -9.58 35.01
C TYR A 187 -27.82 -8.34 35.56
N LEU A 188 -28.77 -7.73 34.85
CA LEU A 188 -29.53 -6.57 35.33
C LEU A 188 -31.00 -6.92 35.56
N ASP A 189 -31.58 -6.28 36.57
CA ASP A 189 -33.02 -6.28 36.84
C ASP A 189 -33.69 -5.24 35.92
N GLU A 190 -34.66 -5.64 35.12
CA GLU A 190 -35.32 -4.77 34.14
C GLU A 190 -36.09 -3.60 34.79
N ALA A 191 -36.63 -3.79 36.00
CA ALA A 191 -37.43 -2.78 36.68
C ALA A 191 -36.59 -1.67 37.28
N THR A 192 -35.40 -2.02 37.80
CA THR A 192 -34.58 -1.07 38.61
C THR A 192 -33.28 -0.68 37.93
N GLY A 193 -32.82 -1.48 36.95
CA GLY A 193 -31.50 -1.32 36.31
C GLY A 193 -30.33 -1.71 37.21
N LEU A 194 -30.57 -2.18 38.44
CA LEU A 194 -29.55 -2.71 39.33
C LEU A 194 -29.12 -4.13 38.89
N PRO A 195 -27.95 -4.61 39.33
CA PRO A 195 -27.60 -6.02 39.28
C PRO A 195 -28.73 -6.91 39.83
N ASN A 196 -29.07 -7.97 39.07
CA ASN A 196 -30.12 -8.88 39.44
C ASN A 196 -29.59 -10.03 40.34
N LYS A 197 -30.47 -10.97 40.71
CA LYS A 197 -30.15 -12.11 41.54
C LYS A 197 -28.93 -12.89 41.02
N ASN A 198 -28.85 -13.16 39.72
CA ASN A 198 -27.72 -13.91 39.14
C ASN A 198 -26.38 -13.20 39.38
N LYS A 199 -26.37 -11.88 39.27
CA LYS A 199 -25.17 -11.08 39.53
C LYS A 199 -24.83 -11.01 41.00
N CYS A 200 -25.83 -10.92 41.87
CA CYS A 200 -25.64 -10.97 43.31
C CYS A 200 -24.98 -12.32 43.72
N GLU A 201 -25.49 -13.45 43.22
CA GLU A 201 -24.95 -14.79 43.51
C GLU A 201 -23.52 -14.97 42.96
N GLU A 202 -23.23 -14.44 41.76
CA GLU A 202 -21.89 -14.48 41.19
C GLU A 202 -20.87 -13.73 42.05
N ILE A 203 -21.20 -12.52 42.48
CA ILE A 203 -20.32 -11.73 43.35
C ILE A 203 -20.10 -12.40 44.70
N LEU A 204 -21.17 -12.93 45.31
CA LEU A 204 -21.06 -13.68 46.58
C LEU A 204 -20.12 -14.90 46.46
N THR A 205 -20.13 -15.53 45.30
CA THR A 205 -19.28 -16.73 45.08
C THR A 205 -17.82 -16.34 44.83
N LEU A 206 -17.58 -15.24 44.07
CA LEU A 206 -16.23 -14.80 43.70
C LEU A 206 -15.49 -14.13 44.87
N GLU A 207 -16.20 -13.41 45.76
CA GLU A 207 -15.61 -12.61 46.83
C GLU A 207 -15.75 -13.28 48.20
N ALA A 208 -16.23 -14.52 48.24
CA ALA A 208 -16.45 -15.27 49.50
C ALA A 208 -15.19 -15.46 50.38
N GLU A 209 -14.00 -15.25 49.82
CA GLU A 209 -12.72 -15.34 50.52
C GLU A 209 -12.21 -13.96 51.04
N GLN A 210 -12.96 -12.88 50.80
CA GLN A 210 -12.58 -11.51 51.21
C GLN A 210 -13.39 -11.11 52.46
N ASN A 211 -12.80 -10.30 53.31
CA ASN A 211 -13.52 -9.68 54.47
C ASN A 211 -14.50 -8.65 53.91
N MET A 212 -15.76 -9.04 53.74
CA MET A 212 -16.84 -8.27 53.15
C MET A 212 -18.01 -8.19 54.10
N ALA A 213 -18.57 -6.98 54.31
CA ALA A 213 -19.83 -6.79 55.02
C ALA A 213 -21.00 -6.86 54.04
N ILE A 214 -22.03 -7.58 54.39
CA ILE A 214 -23.22 -7.74 53.56
C ILE A 214 -24.43 -7.19 54.30
N CYS A 215 -25.12 -6.23 53.67
CA CYS A 215 -26.41 -5.73 54.15
C CYS A 215 -27.53 -6.20 53.22
N VAL A 216 -28.56 -6.79 53.78
CA VAL A 216 -29.79 -7.15 53.08
C VAL A 216 -30.91 -6.20 53.50
N PHE A 217 -31.64 -5.70 52.55
CA PHE A 217 -32.76 -4.81 52.70
C PHE A 217 -34.01 -5.44 52.13
N ASP A 218 -35.11 -5.36 52.88
CA ASP A 218 -36.44 -5.80 52.45
C ASP A 218 -37.40 -4.59 52.46
N LEU A 219 -38.22 -4.48 51.39
CA LEU A 219 -39.16 -3.39 51.24
C LEU A 219 -40.44 -3.66 52.06
N ASN A 220 -40.55 -3.01 53.21
CA ASN A 220 -41.72 -3.11 54.02
C ASN A 220 -43.02 -2.65 53.32
N ASN A 221 -44.09 -3.41 53.54
CA ASN A 221 -45.44 -3.06 53.09
C ASN A 221 -45.65 -3.05 51.55
N LEU A 222 -44.75 -3.55 50.73
CA LEU A 222 -44.91 -3.62 49.28
C LEU A 222 -46.25 -4.29 48.89
N ARG A 223 -46.60 -5.38 49.56
CA ARG A 223 -47.87 -6.14 49.34
C ARG A 223 -49.10 -5.27 49.63
N ILE A 224 -49.06 -4.42 50.71
CA ILE A 224 -50.13 -3.51 51.04
C ILE A 224 -50.27 -2.45 49.94
N ILE A 225 -49.17 -1.86 49.49
CA ILE A 225 -49.18 -0.86 48.43
C ILE A 225 -49.76 -1.46 47.15
N ASN A 226 -49.32 -2.66 46.75
CA ASN A 226 -49.86 -3.37 45.57
C ASN A 226 -51.36 -3.58 45.66
N ASN A 227 -51.86 -4.05 46.82
CA ASN A 227 -53.27 -4.34 47.02
C ASN A 227 -54.14 -3.07 47.07
N GLN A 228 -53.67 -1.98 47.66
CA GLN A 228 -54.44 -0.76 47.81
C GLN A 228 -54.31 0.21 46.63
N GLN A 229 -53.18 0.27 45.97
CA GLN A 229 -52.82 1.30 44.96
C GLN A 229 -52.45 0.73 43.62
N GLY A 230 -52.46 -0.61 43.48
CA GLY A 230 -52.08 -1.32 42.24
C GLY A 230 -50.60 -1.53 42.05
N HIS A 231 -50.28 -2.49 41.16
CA HIS A 231 -48.88 -2.92 40.87
C HIS A 231 -48.01 -1.80 40.34
N GLU A 232 -48.55 -0.86 39.54
CA GLU A 232 -47.79 0.28 39.03
C GLU A 232 -47.19 1.16 40.16
N ARG A 233 -47.94 1.32 41.26
CA ARG A 233 -47.45 2.05 42.44
C ARG A 233 -46.38 1.28 43.21
N GLY A 234 -46.53 -0.04 43.30
CA GLY A 234 -45.48 -0.90 43.85
C GLY A 234 -44.18 -0.87 43.04
N ASP A 235 -44.30 -0.88 41.72
CA ASP A 235 -43.15 -0.75 40.82
C ASP A 235 -42.44 0.61 40.94
N LEU A 236 -43.20 1.70 41.13
CA LEU A 236 -42.62 3.01 41.42
C LEU A 236 -41.92 3.05 42.79
N TYR A 237 -42.48 2.36 43.78
CA TYR A 237 -41.87 2.26 45.12
C TYR A 237 -40.54 1.49 45.07
N ILE A 238 -40.50 0.32 44.36
CA ILE A 238 -39.31 -0.47 44.12
C ILE A 238 -38.23 0.36 43.40
N ARG A 239 -38.58 1.05 42.32
CA ARG A 239 -37.66 1.91 41.57
C ARG A 239 -37.11 3.08 42.39
N SER A 240 -37.98 3.70 43.19
CA SER A 240 -37.57 4.82 44.05
C SER A 240 -36.59 4.38 45.14
N PHE A 241 -36.85 3.21 45.74
CA PHE A 241 -35.96 2.65 46.73
C PHE A 241 -34.61 2.26 46.11
N ALA A 242 -34.60 1.56 44.99
CA ALA A 242 -33.41 1.19 44.25
C ALA A 242 -32.51 2.41 43.94
N LYS A 243 -33.14 3.51 43.48
CA LYS A 243 -32.44 4.76 43.21
C LYS A 243 -31.89 5.42 44.50
N SER A 244 -32.64 5.38 45.59
CA SER A 244 -32.19 5.92 46.85
C SER A 244 -31.05 5.10 47.45
N LEU A 245 -31.17 3.77 47.40
CA LEU A 245 -30.13 2.85 47.86
C LEU A 245 -28.83 3.03 47.09
N ARG A 246 -28.89 3.12 45.76
CA ARG A 246 -27.69 3.34 44.90
C ARG A 246 -27.03 4.70 45.19
N LYS A 247 -27.81 5.74 45.54
CA LYS A 247 -27.26 7.05 45.89
C LYS A 247 -26.69 7.11 47.32
N GLY A 248 -27.15 6.23 48.22
CA GLY A 248 -26.73 6.19 49.60
C GLY A 248 -25.46 5.39 49.86
N VAL A 249 -24.89 4.76 48.85
CA VAL A 249 -23.68 3.95 48.94
C VAL A 249 -22.62 4.47 47.97
N ASP A 250 -21.34 4.23 48.26
CA ASP A 250 -20.23 4.68 47.41
C ASP A 250 -20.26 3.99 46.04
N GLU A 251 -19.66 4.65 45.04
CA GLU A 251 -19.62 4.12 43.66
C GLU A 251 -18.95 2.76 43.58
N ASN A 252 -17.98 2.47 44.43
CA ASN A 252 -17.21 1.22 44.44
C ASN A 252 -17.94 0.08 45.15
N GLN A 253 -19.04 0.37 45.84
CA GLN A 253 -19.83 -0.64 46.57
C GLN A 253 -20.87 -1.25 45.63
N PHE A 254 -21.06 -2.56 45.78
CA PHE A 254 -22.04 -3.30 45.00
C PHE A 254 -23.44 -3.14 45.57
N VAL A 255 -24.41 -2.86 44.71
CA VAL A 255 -25.84 -2.82 45.04
C VAL A 255 -26.58 -3.70 44.04
N GLY A 256 -27.38 -4.63 44.51
CA GLY A 256 -28.18 -5.53 43.66
C GLY A 256 -29.60 -5.75 44.21
N ARG A 257 -30.50 -6.27 43.32
CA ARG A 257 -31.84 -6.73 43.66
C ARG A 257 -31.90 -8.24 43.56
N CYS A 258 -32.10 -8.92 44.68
CA CYS A 258 -32.07 -10.38 44.75
C CYS A 258 -33.45 -11.06 44.67
N GLY A 259 -34.52 -10.30 44.93
CA GLY A 259 -35.88 -10.79 44.91
C GLY A 259 -36.87 -9.70 44.50
N GLY A 260 -38.15 -9.94 44.72
CA GLY A 260 -39.22 -8.99 44.43
C GLY A 260 -39.09 -7.69 45.20
N ASP A 261 -38.79 -7.77 46.49
CA ASP A 261 -38.66 -6.70 47.49
C ASP A 261 -37.30 -6.71 48.19
N GLU A 262 -36.39 -7.63 47.83
CA GLU A 262 -35.11 -7.85 48.48
C GLU A 262 -33.96 -7.19 47.72
N PHE A 263 -33.16 -6.39 48.41
CA PHE A 263 -31.94 -5.74 47.90
C PHE A 263 -30.74 -6.10 48.78
N ILE A 264 -29.57 -6.13 48.13
CA ILE A 264 -28.31 -6.45 48.79
C ILE A 264 -27.26 -5.37 48.48
N VAL A 265 -26.46 -5.07 49.47
CA VAL A 265 -25.29 -4.18 49.35
C VAL A 265 -24.08 -4.90 49.92
N PHE A 266 -22.98 -4.87 49.18
CA PHE A 266 -21.68 -5.34 49.64
C PHE A 266 -20.76 -4.16 49.90
N PHE A 267 -20.08 -4.18 51.03
CA PHE A 267 -19.19 -3.14 51.53
C PHE A 267 -17.75 -3.64 51.61
#